data_c8c31c3ab4dbe3ee2136e026bc285d52
#
_entry.id   c8c31c3ab4dbe3ee2136e026bc285d52
#
_cell.length_a   1.000
_cell.length_b   1.000
_cell.length_c   1.000
_cell.angle_alpha   90.00
_cell.angle_beta   90.00
_cell.angle_gamma   90.00
#
_symmetry.space_group_name_H-M   'P 1'
#
loop_
_entity.id
_entity.type
_entity.pdbx_description
1 polymer ?
#
loop_
_entity_poly.entity_id
_entity_poly.type
_entity_poly.pdbx_seq_one_letter_code
_entity_poly.pdbx_strand_id
1 'polypeptide(L)'
;MRSFLLLAAAVSFAQAVRIVQSNDDGWSEANIRTFFDVLNSAGHEVVLSGPAENQSGRGSSDEPPKTVDSDGCIHASCPGGSPPTGANATDPRLNYVNSFPVTSIKQGIDVTAPKLWNGAKPELALTGPNVGSNVAVQVPFSGTVGAATYAAKTAQIPAIAFSGQSGDPTAWNAPTPFHSKIYADLALNVTTTIINSGKPYLPANTYLNVNFPSVSETKCSDPSQFKYIFTRINTGLLSARDADWCGSTRLPWEADVILIRGSDCYVTISPGDANDKTTINDAAVQTQIINKLKPILSCLP
;
A
#
# COMPACT_ATOMS: atom_id res chain seq x y z
N MET A 1 8.28 38.36 -43.24
CA MET A 1 8.96 37.33 -42.45
C MET A 1 7.98 36.78 -41.41
N ARG A 2 7.52 35.54 -41.60
CA ARG A 2 6.57 34.88 -40.64
C ARG A 2 7.42 34.02 -39.71
N SER A 3 7.55 34.43 -38.44
CA SER A 3 8.19 33.63 -37.39
C SER A 3 7.27 32.48 -36.99
N PHE A 4 7.68 31.24 -37.25
CA PHE A 4 7.05 30.05 -36.69
C PHE A 4 7.58 29.85 -35.29
N LEU A 5 6.72 30.04 -34.27
CA LEU A 5 6.98 29.56 -32.90
C LEU A 5 6.77 28.04 -32.89
N LEU A 6 7.85 27.29 -32.75
CA LEU A 6 7.80 25.88 -32.41
C LEU A 6 7.42 25.74 -30.92
N LEU A 7 6.17 25.34 -30.62
CA LEU A 7 5.80 24.88 -29.30
C LEU A 7 6.44 23.49 -29.08
N ALA A 8 7.50 23.44 -28.30
CA ALA A 8 8.03 22.17 -27.78
C ALA A 8 7.06 21.66 -26.74
N ALA A 9 6.28 20.60 -27.06
CA ALA A 9 5.53 19.85 -26.09
C ALA A 9 6.52 19.13 -25.17
N ALA A 10 6.61 19.55 -23.91
CA ALA A 10 7.36 18.83 -22.90
C ALA A 10 6.63 17.50 -22.64
N VAL A 11 7.14 16.41 -23.17
CA VAL A 11 6.71 15.06 -22.81
C VAL A 11 7.23 14.81 -21.39
N SER A 12 6.36 14.92 -20.39
CA SER A 12 6.65 14.46 -19.02
C SER A 12 6.80 12.93 -19.07
N PHE A 13 8.02 12.44 -19.10
CA PHE A 13 8.29 11.04 -18.82
C PHE A 13 7.92 10.80 -17.35
N ALA A 14 6.96 9.91 -17.09
CA ALA A 14 6.72 9.41 -15.74
C ALA A 14 8.07 8.86 -15.22
N GLN A 15 8.55 9.40 -14.11
CA GLN A 15 9.81 8.95 -13.53
C GLN A 15 9.61 7.52 -12.99
N ALA A 16 10.36 6.57 -13.52
CA ALA A 16 10.42 5.22 -12.97
C ALA A 16 10.90 5.29 -11.50
N VAL A 17 10.17 4.69 -10.58
CA VAL A 17 10.48 4.65 -9.14
C VAL A 17 10.73 3.20 -8.74
N ARG A 18 11.74 2.97 -7.91
CA ARG A 18 12.03 1.66 -7.33
C ARG A 18 11.13 1.43 -6.13
N ILE A 19 10.28 0.41 -6.22
CA ILE A 19 9.23 0.11 -5.25
C ILE A 19 9.48 -1.29 -4.66
N VAL A 20 9.50 -1.39 -3.33
CA VAL A 20 9.36 -2.67 -2.64
C VAL A 20 7.90 -2.89 -2.27
N GLN A 21 7.37 -4.07 -2.58
CA GLN A 21 6.00 -4.45 -2.30
C GLN A 21 5.96 -5.63 -1.33
N SER A 22 5.02 -5.61 -0.35
CA SER A 22 4.77 -6.71 0.60
C SER A 22 3.30 -6.76 1.01
N ASN A 23 2.89 -7.81 1.75
CA ASN A 23 1.56 -7.95 2.33
C ASN A 23 1.61 -8.89 3.54
N ASP A 24 0.46 -9.27 4.09
CA ASP A 24 0.33 -10.34 5.08
C ASP A 24 -0.53 -11.53 4.60
N ASP A 25 -1.26 -11.38 3.49
CA ASP A 25 -2.07 -12.48 2.91
C ASP A 25 -1.23 -13.56 2.22
N GLY A 26 0.02 -13.24 1.87
CA GLY A 26 0.95 -14.14 1.18
C GLY A 26 1.39 -13.64 -0.20
N TRP A 27 2.62 -13.99 -0.61
CA TRP A 27 3.27 -13.50 -1.84
C TRP A 27 2.57 -13.90 -3.14
N SER A 28 1.70 -14.89 -3.08
CA SER A 28 0.96 -15.45 -4.22
C SER A 28 -0.54 -15.16 -4.17
N GLU A 29 -0.96 -14.19 -3.35
CA GLU A 29 -2.34 -13.72 -3.29
C GLU A 29 -2.65 -12.80 -4.49
N ALA A 30 -3.88 -12.86 -5.02
CA ALA A 30 -4.30 -12.16 -6.24
C ALA A 30 -4.21 -10.63 -6.15
N ASN A 31 -4.57 -10.02 -5.01
CA ASN A 31 -4.55 -8.56 -4.85
C ASN A 31 -3.14 -8.00 -5.02
N ILE A 32 -2.16 -8.55 -4.31
CA ILE A 32 -0.79 -8.05 -4.38
C ILE A 32 -0.17 -8.31 -5.76
N ARG A 33 -0.49 -9.45 -6.39
CA ARG A 33 0.03 -9.80 -7.72
C ARG A 33 -0.57 -8.92 -8.80
N THR A 34 -1.88 -8.63 -8.75
CA THR A 34 -2.54 -7.69 -9.65
C THR A 34 -1.94 -6.30 -9.51
N PHE A 35 -1.69 -5.84 -8.28
CA PHE A 35 -1.08 -4.54 -8.07
C PHE A 35 0.38 -4.49 -8.53
N PHE A 36 1.15 -5.58 -8.36
CA PHE A 36 2.49 -5.71 -8.92
C PHE A 36 2.48 -5.51 -10.45
N ASP A 37 1.56 -6.16 -11.15
CA ASP A 37 1.46 -6.06 -12.61
C ASP A 37 1.08 -4.65 -13.06
N VAL A 38 0.15 -3.99 -12.36
CA VAL A 38 -0.29 -2.62 -12.64
C VAL A 38 0.84 -1.62 -12.42
N LEU A 39 1.61 -1.74 -11.34
CA LEU A 39 2.78 -0.89 -11.08
C LEU A 39 3.87 -1.04 -12.14
N ASN A 40 4.18 -2.27 -12.57
CA ASN A 40 5.13 -2.53 -13.63
C ASN A 40 4.62 -1.96 -14.98
N SER A 41 3.33 -2.11 -15.28
CA SER A 41 2.71 -1.55 -16.49
C SER A 41 2.74 -0.02 -16.51
N ALA A 42 2.73 0.62 -15.33
CA ALA A 42 2.93 2.05 -15.16
C ALA A 42 4.40 2.52 -15.29
N GLY A 43 5.34 1.58 -15.51
CA GLY A 43 6.75 1.87 -15.74
C GLY A 43 7.61 1.95 -14.48
N HIS A 44 7.13 1.46 -13.34
CA HIS A 44 7.92 1.40 -12.11
C HIS A 44 8.76 0.10 -12.05
N GLU A 45 9.86 0.17 -11.32
CA GLU A 45 10.68 -1.00 -10.99
C GLU A 45 10.20 -1.60 -9.68
N VAL A 46 9.54 -2.77 -9.72
CA VAL A 46 8.92 -3.36 -8.53
C VAL A 46 9.58 -4.66 -8.13
N VAL A 47 9.85 -4.80 -6.83
CA VAL A 47 10.23 -6.07 -6.18
C VAL A 47 9.17 -6.41 -5.15
N LEU A 48 8.53 -7.57 -5.33
CA LEU A 48 7.61 -8.14 -4.36
C LEU A 48 8.39 -9.07 -3.43
N SER A 49 8.24 -8.87 -2.12
CA SER A 49 8.77 -9.74 -1.06
C SER A 49 7.68 -9.92 0.01
N GLY A 50 6.96 -11.04 -0.08
CA GLY A 50 5.81 -11.32 0.79
C GLY A 50 5.96 -12.62 1.58
N PRO A 51 5.15 -12.86 2.61
CA PRO A 51 5.16 -14.11 3.36
C PRO A 51 4.86 -15.32 2.49
N ALA A 52 5.48 -16.47 2.81
CA ALA A 52 5.17 -17.75 2.16
C ALA A 52 3.74 -18.21 2.43
N GLU A 53 3.22 -17.88 3.61
CA GLU A 53 1.90 -18.23 4.12
C GLU A 53 1.12 -16.99 4.53
N ASN A 54 -0.20 -17.13 4.73
CA ASN A 54 -1.01 -16.04 5.30
C ASN A 54 -0.58 -15.77 6.75
N GLN A 55 -0.26 -14.52 7.04
CA GLN A 55 0.21 -14.02 8.33
C GLN A 55 -0.70 -12.92 8.91
N SER A 56 -1.99 -12.95 8.57
CA SER A 56 -2.98 -12.01 9.10
C SER A 56 -2.97 -11.97 10.63
N GLY A 57 -3.11 -10.78 11.21
CA GLY A 57 -3.16 -10.60 12.66
C GLY A 57 -1.80 -10.63 13.37
N ARG A 58 -0.68 -10.71 12.64
CA ARG A 58 0.66 -10.80 13.23
C ARG A 58 1.31 -9.44 13.53
N GLY A 59 0.67 -8.35 13.17
CA GLY A 59 1.10 -7.00 13.54
C GLY A 59 2.53 -6.69 13.11
N SER A 60 3.39 -6.36 14.09
CA SER A 60 4.82 -6.07 13.85
C SER A 60 5.76 -7.22 14.22
N SER A 61 5.28 -8.47 14.22
CA SER A 61 6.13 -9.64 14.46
C SER A 61 7.26 -9.72 13.42
N ASP A 62 8.47 -10.01 13.90
CA ASP A 62 9.69 -10.15 13.09
C ASP A 62 10.51 -11.32 13.66
N GLU A 63 10.68 -12.39 12.89
CA GLU A 63 11.47 -13.56 13.27
C GLU A 63 12.29 -14.04 12.07
N PRO A 64 13.45 -14.68 12.27
CA PRO A 64 14.23 -15.26 11.18
C PRO A 64 13.39 -16.24 10.34
N PRO A 65 13.51 -16.20 9.01
CA PRO A 65 12.80 -17.14 8.14
C PRO A 65 13.22 -18.59 8.41
N LYS A 66 12.26 -19.51 8.26
CA LYS A 66 12.45 -20.98 8.45
C LYS A 66 12.19 -21.71 7.15
N THR A 67 12.73 -22.93 7.02
CA THR A 67 12.36 -23.84 5.93
C THR A 67 10.85 -23.98 5.84
N VAL A 68 10.30 -23.97 4.63
CA VAL A 68 8.87 -24.13 4.39
C VAL A 68 8.42 -25.53 4.85
N ASP A 69 7.31 -25.59 5.56
CA ASP A 69 6.76 -26.83 6.07
C ASP A 69 6.34 -27.81 4.95
N SER A 70 5.95 -29.04 5.30
CA SER A 70 5.59 -30.09 4.33
C SER A 70 4.47 -29.71 3.38
N ASP A 71 3.59 -28.82 3.79
CA ASP A 71 2.40 -28.42 3.03
C ASP A 71 2.73 -27.41 1.89
N GLY A 72 3.95 -26.86 1.92
CA GLY A 72 4.39 -25.87 0.93
C GLY A 72 3.89 -24.46 1.22
N CYS A 73 4.12 -23.55 0.28
CA CYS A 73 3.61 -22.19 0.38
C CYS A 73 2.11 -22.11 0.06
N ILE A 74 1.45 -21.05 0.56
CA ILE A 74 0.04 -20.76 0.24
C ILE A 74 -0.23 -20.87 -1.27
N HIS A 75 -1.40 -21.37 -1.64
CA HIS A 75 -1.81 -21.61 -3.03
C HIS A 75 -0.87 -22.57 -3.80
N ALA A 76 -0.18 -23.47 -3.11
CA ALA A 76 0.81 -24.38 -3.70
C ALA A 76 1.90 -23.65 -4.52
N SER A 77 2.24 -22.42 -4.12
CA SER A 77 3.15 -21.55 -4.85
C SER A 77 4.63 -21.86 -4.66
N CYS A 78 4.97 -22.72 -3.70
CA CYS A 78 6.25 -23.42 -3.57
C CYS A 78 6.04 -24.79 -2.91
N PRO A 79 6.88 -25.80 -3.20
CA PRO A 79 6.77 -27.13 -2.57
C PRO A 79 7.21 -27.12 -1.10
N GLY A 80 6.72 -28.10 -0.33
CA GLY A 80 7.21 -28.35 1.03
C GLY A 80 8.70 -28.61 1.07
N GLY A 81 9.37 -28.19 2.13
CA GLY A 81 10.80 -28.26 2.28
C GLY A 81 11.59 -27.21 1.48
N SER A 82 10.93 -26.28 0.83
CA SER A 82 11.58 -25.14 0.15
C SER A 82 12.43 -24.31 1.12
N PRO A 83 13.50 -23.65 0.63
CA PRO A 83 14.33 -22.78 1.46
C PRO A 83 13.53 -21.70 2.23
N PRO A 84 14.09 -21.13 3.31
CA PRO A 84 13.44 -20.06 4.09
C PRO A 84 13.03 -18.84 3.27
N THR A 85 13.74 -18.57 2.18
CA THR A 85 13.45 -17.52 1.20
C THR A 85 13.63 -18.06 -0.21
N GLY A 86 12.83 -17.60 -1.15
CA GLY A 86 12.97 -18.02 -2.55
C GLY A 86 12.29 -17.04 -3.50
N ALA A 87 12.50 -17.28 -4.79
CA ALA A 87 11.95 -16.47 -5.86
C ALA A 87 11.17 -17.33 -6.86
N ASN A 88 10.28 -16.69 -7.59
CA ASN A 88 9.64 -17.30 -8.74
C ASN A 88 10.71 -17.66 -9.81
N ALA A 89 10.60 -18.84 -10.40
CA ALA A 89 11.60 -19.34 -11.35
C ALA A 89 11.70 -18.51 -12.64
N THR A 90 10.62 -17.86 -13.04
CA THR A 90 10.52 -17.09 -14.29
C THR A 90 10.60 -15.58 -14.09
N ASP A 91 10.30 -15.09 -12.87
CA ASP A 91 10.41 -13.68 -12.53
C ASP A 91 11.09 -13.51 -11.15
N PRO A 92 12.38 -13.19 -11.10
CA PRO A 92 13.14 -13.06 -9.85
C PRO A 92 12.71 -11.86 -8.99
N ARG A 93 11.82 -11.00 -9.49
CA ARG A 93 11.27 -9.89 -8.74
C ARG A 93 10.15 -10.33 -7.78
N LEU A 94 9.62 -11.55 -7.94
CA LEU A 94 8.55 -12.12 -7.12
C LEU A 94 9.18 -13.10 -6.11
N ASN A 95 9.15 -12.73 -4.82
CA ASN A 95 9.86 -13.46 -3.77
C ASN A 95 8.97 -13.81 -2.59
N TYR A 96 9.19 -15.01 -2.02
CA TYR A 96 8.59 -15.38 -0.74
C TYR A 96 9.63 -15.39 0.38
N VAL A 97 9.14 -15.17 1.59
CA VAL A 97 9.87 -15.28 2.85
C VAL A 97 9.01 -16.10 3.80
N ASN A 98 9.50 -17.27 4.26
CA ASN A 98 8.73 -18.08 5.22
C ASN A 98 8.87 -17.52 6.64
N SER A 99 8.25 -16.37 6.85
CA SER A 99 8.18 -15.62 8.10
C SER A 99 7.08 -14.53 8.03
N PHE A 100 7.13 -13.56 8.93
CA PHE A 100 6.15 -12.50 9.08
C PHE A 100 6.28 -11.38 8.02
N PRO A 101 5.26 -10.53 7.86
CA PRO A 101 5.27 -9.41 6.91
C PRO A 101 6.42 -8.42 7.12
N VAL A 102 6.77 -8.12 8.38
CA VAL A 102 7.92 -7.26 8.70
C VAL A 102 9.23 -7.91 8.22
N THR A 103 9.42 -9.20 8.49
CA THR A 103 10.60 -9.94 8.01
C THR A 103 10.63 -9.98 6.48
N SER A 104 9.47 -10.13 5.85
CA SER A 104 9.34 -10.19 4.40
C SER A 104 9.73 -8.87 3.73
N ILE A 105 9.20 -7.75 4.21
CA ILE A 105 9.56 -6.45 3.62
C ILE A 105 11.02 -6.09 3.90
N LYS A 106 11.55 -6.42 5.08
CA LYS A 106 12.96 -6.24 5.44
C LYS A 106 13.88 -7.01 4.49
N GLN A 107 13.56 -8.29 4.21
CA GLN A 107 14.28 -9.09 3.21
C GLN A 107 14.23 -8.44 1.83
N GLY A 108 13.07 -7.89 1.44
CA GLY A 108 12.89 -7.15 0.20
C GLY A 108 13.78 -5.92 0.11
N ILE A 109 13.80 -5.10 1.16
CA ILE A 109 14.55 -3.84 1.23
C ILE A 109 16.07 -4.08 1.30
N ASP A 110 16.51 -4.99 2.16
CA ASP A 110 17.94 -5.11 2.51
C ASP A 110 18.68 -6.10 1.63
N VAL A 111 17.99 -7.09 1.01
CA VAL A 111 18.62 -8.17 0.27
C VAL A 111 18.15 -8.25 -1.17
N THR A 112 16.84 -8.45 -1.39
CA THR A 112 16.31 -8.75 -2.72
C THR A 112 16.41 -7.58 -3.67
N ALA A 113 15.93 -6.41 -3.28
CA ALA A 113 15.94 -5.21 -4.11
C ALA A 113 17.37 -4.76 -4.44
N PRO A 114 18.32 -4.65 -3.50
CA PRO A 114 19.70 -4.32 -3.82
C PRO A 114 20.36 -5.34 -4.76
N LYS A 115 20.07 -6.63 -4.61
CA LYS A 115 20.58 -7.66 -5.51
C LYS A 115 20.11 -7.47 -6.96
N LEU A 116 18.84 -7.09 -7.15
CA LEU A 116 18.25 -6.90 -8.47
C LEU A 116 18.56 -5.53 -9.07
N TRP A 117 18.83 -4.53 -8.25
CA TRP A 117 19.06 -3.14 -8.66
C TRP A 117 20.51 -2.66 -8.46
N ASN A 118 21.48 -3.58 -8.54
CA ASN A 118 22.92 -3.27 -8.46
C ASN A 118 23.31 -2.43 -7.23
N GLY A 119 22.75 -2.77 -6.07
CA GLY A 119 22.98 -2.09 -4.80
C GLY A 119 22.02 -0.93 -4.50
N ALA A 120 21.17 -0.55 -5.43
CA ALA A 120 20.21 0.53 -5.18
C ALA A 120 19.07 0.08 -4.25
N LYS A 121 18.63 1.00 -3.39
CA LYS A 121 17.52 0.76 -2.45
C LYS A 121 16.16 1.18 -3.02
N PRO A 122 15.05 0.64 -2.50
CA PRO A 122 13.72 1.14 -2.80
C PRO A 122 13.59 2.62 -2.41
N GLU A 123 12.76 3.34 -3.15
CA GLU A 123 12.43 4.75 -2.90
C GLU A 123 11.04 4.89 -2.27
N LEU A 124 10.22 3.85 -2.40
CA LEU A 124 8.86 3.78 -1.87
C LEU A 124 8.54 2.33 -1.46
N ALA A 125 7.82 2.15 -0.37
CA ALA A 125 7.31 0.87 0.09
C ALA A 125 5.79 0.85 0.00
N LEU A 126 5.23 -0.18 -0.65
CA LEU A 126 3.78 -0.37 -0.79
C LEU A 126 3.39 -1.71 -0.18
N THR A 127 2.43 -1.72 0.73
CA THR A 127 1.96 -2.96 1.35
C THR A 127 0.50 -3.21 1.04
N GLY A 128 0.13 -4.45 0.75
CA GLY A 128 -1.21 -4.84 0.29
C GLY A 128 -1.41 -4.75 -1.24
N PRO A 129 -2.66 -4.60 -1.72
CA PRO A 129 -3.90 -4.44 -0.95
C PRO A 129 -4.28 -5.70 -0.15
N ASN A 130 -4.48 -5.52 1.16
CA ASN A 130 -4.91 -6.58 2.08
C ASN A 130 -6.32 -7.08 1.74
N VAL A 131 -6.56 -8.38 1.92
CA VAL A 131 -7.90 -8.96 1.90
C VAL A 131 -8.59 -8.65 3.24
N GLY A 132 -9.52 -7.72 3.22
CA GLY A 132 -10.15 -7.14 4.41
C GLY A 132 -9.61 -5.75 4.76
N SER A 133 -10.46 -4.90 5.34
CA SER A 133 -10.07 -3.56 5.78
C SER A 133 -9.15 -3.59 7.01
N ASN A 134 -8.30 -2.59 7.13
CA ASN A 134 -7.46 -2.34 8.31
C ASN A 134 -7.80 -0.95 8.86
N VAL A 135 -8.83 -0.86 9.69
CA VAL A 135 -9.33 0.40 10.26
C VAL A 135 -9.32 0.37 11.79
N ALA A 136 -9.10 1.52 12.40
CA ALA A 136 -9.23 1.73 13.84
C ALA A 136 -8.47 0.69 14.68
N VAL A 137 -9.19 -0.12 15.47
CA VAL A 137 -8.63 -1.12 16.38
C VAL A 137 -7.94 -2.31 15.68
N GLN A 138 -8.14 -2.48 14.38
CA GLN A 138 -7.47 -3.51 13.58
C GLN A 138 -6.03 -3.11 13.24
N VAL A 139 -5.76 -1.81 13.12
CA VAL A 139 -4.47 -1.26 12.66
C VAL A 139 -3.26 -1.77 13.47
N PRO A 140 -3.26 -1.83 14.80
CA PRO A 140 -2.14 -2.38 15.58
C PRO A 140 -1.79 -3.84 15.28
N PHE A 141 -2.80 -4.64 14.90
CA PHE A 141 -2.68 -6.08 14.65
C PHE A 141 -2.43 -6.42 13.18
N SER A 142 -2.60 -5.47 12.27
CA SER A 142 -2.39 -5.66 10.83
C SER A 142 -0.92 -5.90 10.51
N GLY A 143 -0.64 -7.02 9.82
CA GLY A 143 0.68 -7.31 9.28
C GLY A 143 1.03 -6.41 8.11
N THR A 144 0.03 -6.05 7.28
CA THR A 144 0.16 -5.07 6.19
C THR A 144 0.63 -3.72 6.73
N VAL A 145 0.00 -3.20 7.81
CA VAL A 145 0.44 -1.97 8.47
C VAL A 145 1.78 -2.15 9.17
N GLY A 146 2.03 -3.33 9.77
CA GLY A 146 3.30 -3.66 10.39
C GLY A 146 4.49 -3.54 9.43
N ALA A 147 4.35 -4.07 8.22
CA ALA A 147 5.36 -3.96 7.17
C ALA A 147 5.56 -2.49 6.72
N ALA A 148 4.48 -1.73 6.52
CA ALA A 148 4.55 -0.31 6.16
C ALA A 148 5.25 0.53 7.24
N THR A 149 4.93 0.30 8.52
CA THR A 149 5.57 1.03 9.63
C THR A 149 7.04 0.68 9.80
N TYR A 150 7.45 -0.58 9.55
CA TYR A 150 8.86 -0.95 9.49
C TYR A 150 9.60 -0.16 8.40
N ALA A 151 9.03 -0.11 7.19
CA ALA A 151 9.63 0.63 6.07
C ALA A 151 9.78 2.12 6.42
N ALA A 152 8.73 2.77 6.95
CA ALA A 152 8.73 4.19 7.25
C ALA A 152 9.64 4.56 8.44
N LYS A 153 9.59 3.77 9.53
CA LYS A 153 10.32 4.09 10.77
C LYS A 153 11.75 3.58 10.74
N THR A 154 11.95 2.31 10.38
CA THR A 154 13.26 1.65 10.53
C THR A 154 14.11 1.78 9.28
N ALA A 155 13.53 1.51 8.11
CA ALA A 155 14.25 1.63 6.86
C ALA A 155 14.28 3.05 6.28
N GLN A 156 13.51 3.99 6.87
CA GLN A 156 13.39 5.39 6.43
C GLN A 156 12.94 5.51 4.96
N ILE A 157 12.09 4.61 4.53
CA ILE A 157 11.48 4.59 3.20
C ILE A 157 10.01 4.98 3.35
N PRO A 158 9.53 6.03 2.64
CA PRO A 158 8.11 6.39 2.62
C PRO A 158 7.22 5.19 2.33
N ALA A 159 6.12 5.01 3.07
CA ALA A 159 5.31 3.79 2.96
C ALA A 159 3.81 4.08 2.86
N ILE A 160 3.10 3.25 2.09
CA ILE A 160 1.63 3.27 1.98
C ILE A 160 1.11 1.85 2.22
N ALA A 161 0.20 1.69 3.17
CA ALA A 161 -0.53 0.46 3.45
C ALA A 161 -1.91 0.53 2.79
N PHE A 162 -2.23 -0.41 1.92
CA PHE A 162 -3.51 -0.52 1.22
C PHE A 162 -4.30 -1.71 1.74
N SER A 163 -5.61 -1.55 1.88
CA SER A 163 -6.53 -2.61 2.31
C SER A 163 -7.87 -2.48 1.60
N GLY A 164 -8.50 -3.58 1.23
CA GLY A 164 -9.79 -3.60 0.53
C GLY A 164 -10.85 -4.39 1.31
N GLN A 165 -12.06 -3.86 1.39
CA GLN A 165 -13.16 -4.45 2.15
C GLN A 165 -13.77 -5.67 1.45
N SER A 166 -13.68 -5.78 0.12
CA SER A 166 -14.20 -6.91 -0.65
C SER A 166 -13.16 -7.99 -0.87
N GLY A 167 -13.67 -9.20 -1.01
CA GLY A 167 -12.95 -10.36 -1.53
C GLY A 167 -12.60 -11.39 -0.49
N ASP A 168 -12.34 -12.58 -1.02
CA ASP A 168 -11.79 -13.71 -0.28
C ASP A 168 -10.36 -13.98 -0.79
N PRO A 169 -9.49 -14.62 0.02
CA PRO A 169 -8.16 -15.01 -0.42
C PRO A 169 -8.21 -15.82 -1.73
N THR A 170 -7.50 -15.34 -2.74
CA THR A 170 -7.55 -15.92 -4.10
C THR A 170 -6.13 -16.12 -4.63
N ALA A 171 -5.90 -17.28 -5.25
CA ALA A 171 -4.60 -17.60 -5.87
C ALA A 171 -4.29 -16.69 -7.08
N TRP A 172 -3.04 -16.31 -7.24
CA TRP A 172 -2.57 -15.47 -8.37
C TRP A 172 -2.83 -16.05 -9.75
N ASN A 173 -2.92 -17.39 -9.85
CA ASN A 173 -3.15 -18.13 -11.10
C ASN A 173 -4.63 -18.47 -11.36
N ALA A 174 -5.52 -18.06 -10.48
CA ALA A 174 -6.97 -18.08 -10.73
C ALA A 174 -7.38 -16.89 -11.62
N PRO A 175 -8.59 -16.89 -12.19
CA PRO A 175 -9.13 -15.70 -12.83
C PRO A 175 -9.08 -14.49 -11.89
N THR A 176 -8.46 -13.40 -12.34
CA THR A 176 -8.28 -12.21 -11.51
C THR A 176 -9.62 -11.66 -11.01
N PRO A 177 -9.86 -11.59 -9.71
CA PRO A 177 -11.11 -11.10 -9.16
C PRO A 177 -11.39 -9.65 -9.56
N PHE A 178 -12.67 -9.32 -9.67
CA PHE A 178 -13.10 -7.96 -10.01
C PHE A 178 -12.54 -6.93 -9.03
N HIS A 179 -12.65 -7.20 -7.71
CA HIS A 179 -12.14 -6.30 -6.68
C HIS A 179 -10.63 -6.09 -6.75
N SER A 180 -9.85 -7.13 -7.09
CA SER A 180 -8.39 -7.00 -7.20
C SER A 180 -7.99 -6.00 -8.28
N LYS A 181 -8.72 -5.97 -9.42
CA LYS A 181 -8.48 -5.00 -10.50
C LYS A 181 -8.79 -3.57 -10.04
N ILE A 182 -9.98 -3.36 -9.46
CA ILE A 182 -10.38 -2.04 -8.95
C ILE A 182 -9.42 -1.54 -7.88
N TYR A 183 -9.05 -2.38 -6.91
CA TYR A 183 -8.14 -1.98 -5.83
C TYR A 183 -6.73 -1.68 -6.32
N ALA A 184 -6.24 -2.41 -7.32
CA ALA A 184 -4.95 -2.12 -7.95
C ALA A 184 -4.95 -0.76 -8.65
N ASP A 185 -6.01 -0.42 -9.39
CA ASP A 185 -6.15 0.86 -10.07
C ASP A 185 -6.25 2.03 -9.08
N LEU A 186 -7.03 1.87 -8.00
CA LEU A 186 -7.15 2.87 -6.93
C LEU A 186 -5.82 3.06 -6.19
N ALA A 187 -5.11 1.98 -5.89
CA ALA A 187 -3.79 2.02 -5.26
C ALA A 187 -2.75 2.69 -6.17
N LEU A 188 -2.79 2.41 -7.48
CA LEU A 188 -1.95 3.10 -8.46
C LEU A 188 -2.22 4.60 -8.48
N ASN A 189 -3.48 5.03 -8.44
CA ASN A 189 -3.84 6.46 -8.44
C ASN A 189 -3.24 7.19 -7.22
N VAL A 190 -3.38 6.63 -6.01
CA VAL A 190 -2.77 7.20 -4.79
C VAL A 190 -1.24 7.21 -4.91
N THR A 191 -0.64 6.11 -5.34
CA THR A 191 0.82 5.96 -5.51
C THR A 191 1.36 6.99 -6.50
N THR A 192 0.74 7.11 -7.67
CA THR A 192 1.13 8.08 -8.72
C THR A 192 0.99 9.51 -8.23
N THR A 193 -0.06 9.83 -7.48
CA THR A 193 -0.27 11.16 -6.90
C THR A 193 0.86 11.51 -5.93
N ILE A 194 1.25 10.60 -5.06
CA ILE A 194 2.38 10.80 -4.14
C ILE A 194 3.70 10.94 -4.89
N ILE A 195 3.96 10.10 -5.89
CA ILE A 195 5.19 10.18 -6.71
C ILE A 195 5.26 11.54 -7.43
N ASN A 196 4.18 11.97 -8.07
CA ASN A 196 4.10 13.23 -8.81
C ASN A 196 4.20 14.46 -7.91
N SER A 197 3.89 14.35 -6.62
CA SER A 197 4.07 15.44 -5.65
C SER A 197 5.54 15.76 -5.36
N GLY A 198 6.46 14.90 -5.80
CA GLY A 198 7.91 15.06 -5.62
C GLY A 198 8.42 14.63 -4.24
N LYS A 199 9.74 14.39 -4.18
CA LYS A 199 10.44 14.01 -2.94
C LYS A 199 10.56 15.21 -1.98
N PRO A 200 10.56 14.97 -0.65
CA PRO A 200 10.30 13.69 0.00
C PRO A 200 8.85 13.28 -0.24
N TYR A 201 8.59 12.00 -0.59
CA TYR A 201 7.25 11.52 -0.91
C TYR A 201 6.29 11.62 0.28
N LEU A 202 6.78 11.30 1.49
CA LEU A 202 6.05 11.52 2.75
C LEU A 202 7.00 12.10 3.79
N PRO A 203 6.49 12.77 4.83
CA PRO A 203 7.28 13.18 6.00
C PRO A 203 7.92 11.97 6.70
N ALA A 204 9.06 12.18 7.39
CA ALA A 204 9.74 11.12 8.13
C ALA A 204 8.81 10.47 9.17
N ASN A 205 8.99 9.17 9.41
CA ASN A 205 8.19 8.37 10.35
C ASN A 205 6.68 8.38 10.07
N THR A 206 6.29 8.68 8.83
CA THR A 206 4.88 8.71 8.40
C THR A 206 4.61 7.59 7.42
N TYR A 207 3.47 6.94 7.58
CA TYR A 207 2.88 6.09 6.56
C TYR A 207 1.45 6.55 6.24
N LEU A 208 0.91 6.14 5.10
CA LEU A 208 -0.51 6.30 4.80
C LEU A 208 -1.23 4.98 5.03
N ASN A 209 -2.34 5.01 5.78
CA ASN A 209 -3.30 3.91 5.87
C ASN A 209 -4.43 4.18 4.89
N VAL A 210 -4.53 3.38 3.83
CA VAL A 210 -5.52 3.57 2.75
C VAL A 210 -6.47 2.39 2.75
N ASN A 211 -7.77 2.65 2.91
CA ASN A 211 -8.79 1.63 2.87
C ASN A 211 -9.77 1.88 1.72
N PHE A 212 -10.03 0.83 0.94
CA PHE A 212 -10.98 0.81 -0.15
C PHE A 212 -12.31 0.24 0.32
N PRO A 213 -13.45 0.82 -0.10
CA PRO A 213 -14.78 0.31 0.25
C PRO A 213 -15.09 -0.99 -0.49
N SER A 214 -16.20 -1.62 -0.14
CA SER A 214 -16.73 -2.76 -0.88
C SER A 214 -17.06 -2.38 -2.32
N VAL A 215 -16.70 -3.27 -3.24
CA VAL A 215 -16.91 -3.12 -4.68
C VAL A 215 -17.62 -4.35 -5.26
N SER A 216 -18.41 -4.14 -6.30
CA SER A 216 -19.02 -5.18 -7.10
C SER A 216 -19.20 -4.70 -8.53
N GLU A 217 -19.56 -5.58 -9.45
CA GLU A 217 -19.82 -5.21 -10.86
C GLU A 217 -20.97 -4.20 -11.03
N THR A 218 -21.86 -4.08 -10.02
CA THR A 218 -23.00 -3.16 -10.03
C THR A 218 -22.84 -1.94 -9.16
N LYS A 219 -21.78 -1.91 -8.31
CA LYS A 219 -21.59 -0.84 -7.33
C LYS A 219 -20.11 -0.57 -7.09
N CYS A 220 -19.73 0.71 -7.19
CA CYS A 220 -18.33 1.10 -7.13
C CYS A 220 -17.50 0.30 -8.17
N SER A 221 -18.04 0.22 -9.40
CA SER A 221 -17.55 -0.66 -10.44
C SER A 221 -16.53 -0.04 -11.38
N ASP A 222 -16.32 1.27 -11.28
CA ASP A 222 -15.38 2.01 -12.10
C ASP A 222 -14.54 2.95 -11.24
N PRO A 223 -13.20 3.00 -11.42
CA PRO A 223 -12.31 3.86 -10.64
C PRO A 223 -12.71 5.34 -10.61
N SER A 224 -13.41 5.86 -11.64
CA SER A 224 -13.88 7.24 -11.70
C SER A 224 -15.00 7.58 -10.71
N GLN A 225 -15.67 6.57 -10.17
CA GLN A 225 -16.76 6.74 -9.18
C GLN A 225 -16.24 7.05 -7.77
N PHE A 226 -14.95 6.81 -7.52
CA PHE A 226 -14.42 6.89 -6.16
C PHE A 226 -13.99 8.30 -5.79
N LYS A 227 -14.27 8.65 -4.52
CA LYS A 227 -13.81 9.89 -3.89
C LYS A 227 -12.86 9.56 -2.76
N TYR A 228 -11.70 10.23 -2.74
CA TYR A 228 -10.67 10.02 -1.73
C TYR A 228 -10.86 11.00 -0.59
N ILE A 229 -11.09 10.48 0.60
CA ILE A 229 -11.38 11.27 1.80
C ILE A 229 -10.18 11.23 2.73
N PHE A 230 -9.67 12.41 3.10
CA PHE A 230 -8.62 12.49 4.09
C PHE A 230 -9.23 12.28 5.48
N THR A 231 -8.73 11.28 6.20
CA THR A 231 -9.35 10.74 7.41
C THR A 231 -8.35 10.57 8.54
N ARG A 232 -8.79 10.03 9.65
CA ARG A 232 -7.93 9.65 10.79
C ARG A 232 -8.19 8.22 11.23
N ILE A 233 -7.13 7.52 11.71
CA ILE A 233 -7.18 6.14 12.21
C ILE A 233 -7.99 6.05 13.51
N ASN A 234 -7.71 6.94 14.47
CA ASN A 234 -8.35 6.99 15.79
C ASN A 234 -9.40 8.10 15.85
N THR A 235 -10.38 8.00 16.73
CA THR A 235 -11.44 9.00 16.87
C THR A 235 -10.94 10.41 17.22
N GLY A 236 -9.78 10.50 17.87
CA GLY A 236 -9.15 11.78 18.23
C GLY A 236 -9.85 12.56 19.35
N LEU A 237 -10.62 11.88 20.19
CA LEU A 237 -11.45 12.51 21.22
C LEU A 237 -10.63 13.39 22.18
N LEU A 238 -9.39 12.98 22.49
CA LEU A 238 -8.46 13.68 23.39
C LEU A 238 -7.18 14.15 22.67
N SER A 239 -7.13 14.09 21.33
CA SER A 239 -5.97 14.54 20.57
C SER A 239 -6.01 16.05 20.27
N ALA A 240 -4.86 16.60 19.89
CA ALA A 240 -4.77 17.93 19.30
C ALA A 240 -5.75 18.11 18.10
N ARG A 241 -5.99 19.34 17.71
CA ARG A 241 -6.77 19.64 16.49
C ARG A 241 -6.01 19.15 15.27
N ASP A 242 -6.76 18.61 14.31
CA ASP A 242 -6.24 18.24 13.00
C ASP A 242 -5.98 19.48 12.13
N ALA A 243 -5.31 19.30 11.00
CA ALA A 243 -5.24 20.33 9.96
C ALA A 243 -6.64 20.76 9.52
N ASP A 244 -6.80 22.03 9.19
CA ASP A 244 -8.05 22.53 8.62
C ASP A 244 -8.21 21.95 7.20
N TRP A 245 -9.22 21.12 7.05
CA TRP A 245 -9.58 20.50 5.78
C TRP A 245 -11.09 20.40 5.66
N CYS A 246 -11.63 20.81 4.51
CA CYS A 246 -13.07 20.83 4.26
C CYS A 246 -13.88 21.66 5.29
N GLY A 247 -13.27 22.71 5.86
CA GLY A 247 -13.92 23.58 6.85
C GLY A 247 -13.99 22.98 8.26
N SER A 248 -13.23 21.96 8.55
CA SER A 248 -13.17 21.32 9.87
C SER A 248 -11.72 21.10 10.32
N THR A 249 -11.47 21.34 11.60
CA THR A 249 -10.21 20.97 12.29
C THR A 249 -10.34 19.63 13.02
N ARG A 250 -11.29 18.79 12.61
CA ARG A 250 -11.42 17.41 13.03
C ARG A 250 -11.73 16.54 11.80
N LEU A 251 -10.74 15.74 11.42
CA LEU A 251 -10.86 14.83 10.28
C LEU A 251 -11.90 13.73 10.55
N PRO A 252 -12.61 13.25 9.53
CA PRO A 252 -13.51 12.10 9.65
C PRO A 252 -12.75 10.85 10.15
N TRP A 253 -13.42 10.03 10.94
CA TRP A 253 -12.88 8.76 11.37
C TRP A 253 -12.97 7.72 10.24
N GLU A 254 -11.85 7.08 9.86
CA GLU A 254 -11.80 6.16 8.72
C GLU A 254 -12.81 5.00 8.85
N ALA A 255 -12.99 4.47 10.08
CA ALA A 255 -13.94 3.38 10.29
C ALA A 255 -15.39 3.78 10.03
N ASP A 256 -15.79 5.00 10.36
CA ASP A 256 -17.12 5.53 10.03
C ASP A 256 -17.32 5.61 8.51
N VAL A 257 -16.32 6.09 7.79
CA VAL A 257 -16.38 6.23 6.33
C VAL A 257 -16.41 4.86 5.64
N ILE A 258 -15.55 3.91 6.04
CA ILE A 258 -15.46 2.60 5.39
C ILE A 258 -16.57 1.65 5.81
N LEU A 259 -16.88 1.55 7.11
CA LEU A 259 -17.81 0.52 7.62
C LEU A 259 -19.27 0.98 7.56
N ILE A 260 -19.54 2.28 7.70
CA ILE A 260 -20.90 2.82 7.72
C ILE A 260 -21.28 3.42 6.37
N ARG A 261 -20.37 4.20 5.75
CA ARG A 261 -20.59 4.87 4.46
C ARG A 261 -19.93 4.17 3.26
N GLY A 262 -19.42 2.95 3.44
CA GLY A 262 -18.69 2.20 2.39
C GLY A 262 -19.49 1.93 1.12
N SER A 263 -20.81 2.19 1.16
CA SER A 263 -21.67 2.11 -0.02
C SER A 263 -21.54 3.29 -0.99
N ASP A 264 -20.83 4.35 -0.63
CA ASP A 264 -20.76 5.60 -1.39
C ASP A 264 -19.46 5.77 -2.19
N CYS A 265 -18.72 4.67 -2.39
CA CYS A 265 -17.45 4.62 -3.11
C CYS A 265 -16.38 5.60 -2.52
N TYR A 266 -16.32 5.69 -1.20
CA TYR A 266 -15.31 6.49 -0.51
C TYR A 266 -14.07 5.66 -0.20
N VAL A 267 -12.91 6.15 -0.63
CA VAL A 267 -11.58 5.67 -0.22
C VAL A 267 -11.10 6.52 0.94
N THR A 268 -10.67 5.92 2.03
CA THR A 268 -10.05 6.66 3.14
C THR A 268 -8.55 6.71 3.02
N ILE A 269 -7.95 7.86 3.34
CA ILE A 269 -6.50 8.05 3.43
C ILE A 269 -6.20 8.69 4.78
N SER A 270 -5.65 7.93 5.70
CA SER A 270 -5.31 8.39 7.05
C SER A 270 -3.79 8.49 7.22
N PRO A 271 -3.26 9.65 7.65
CA PRO A 271 -1.84 9.77 8.00
C PRO A 271 -1.56 9.04 9.31
N GLY A 272 -0.71 8.03 9.26
CA GLY A 272 -0.31 7.22 10.41
C GLY A 272 1.10 7.56 10.91
N ASP A 273 1.27 7.59 12.23
CA ASP A 273 2.57 7.64 12.88
C ASP A 273 3.19 6.24 12.89
N ALA A 274 4.33 6.07 12.26
CA ALA A 274 5.01 4.80 12.20
C ALA A 274 5.62 4.35 13.55
N ASN A 275 5.62 5.21 14.56
CA ASN A 275 6.11 4.88 15.90
C ASN A 275 5.12 4.05 16.70
N ASP A 276 3.82 4.35 16.59
CA ASP A 276 2.77 3.75 17.42
C ASP A 276 1.54 3.28 16.63
N LYS A 277 1.54 3.46 15.30
CA LYS A 277 0.44 3.10 14.38
C LYS A 277 -0.85 3.90 14.62
N THR A 278 -0.80 4.99 15.35
CA THR A 278 -1.93 5.89 15.53
C THR A 278 -1.96 6.98 14.47
N THR A 279 -2.98 7.83 14.50
CA THR A 279 -3.04 9.03 13.64
C THR A 279 -1.93 9.99 14.01
N ILE A 280 -1.22 10.55 13.03
CA ILE A 280 -0.36 11.71 13.25
C ILE A 280 -1.21 12.88 13.75
N ASN A 281 -0.95 13.34 14.98
CA ASN A 281 -1.69 14.43 15.61
C ASN A 281 -0.95 15.79 15.48
N ASP A 282 -0.16 15.96 14.42
CA ASP A 282 0.51 17.21 14.05
C ASP A 282 -0.16 17.81 12.81
N ALA A 283 -0.86 18.92 12.99
CA ALA A 283 -1.59 19.61 11.93
C ALA A 283 -0.67 20.11 10.79
N ALA A 284 0.60 20.46 11.09
CA ALA A 284 1.55 20.88 10.06
C ALA A 284 1.98 19.70 9.17
N VAL A 285 2.22 18.54 9.76
CA VAL A 285 2.52 17.29 9.03
C VAL A 285 1.30 16.86 8.20
N GLN A 286 0.10 16.88 8.78
CA GLN A 286 -1.13 16.58 8.06
C GLN A 286 -1.32 17.52 6.85
N THR A 287 -1.07 18.82 7.01
CA THR A 287 -1.15 19.82 5.93
C THR A 287 -0.18 19.52 4.79
N GLN A 288 1.06 19.09 5.10
CA GLN A 288 2.01 18.68 4.08
C GLN A 288 1.48 17.50 3.25
N ILE A 289 0.87 16.51 3.91
CA ILE A 289 0.29 15.33 3.24
C ILE A 289 -0.93 15.71 2.42
N ILE A 290 -1.83 16.55 2.97
CA ILE A 290 -2.98 17.08 2.24
C ILE A 290 -2.51 17.77 0.94
N ASN A 291 -1.50 18.62 1.01
CA ASN A 291 -0.99 19.33 -0.17
C ASN A 291 -0.46 18.37 -1.25
N LYS A 292 0.14 17.24 -0.86
CA LYS A 292 0.59 16.21 -1.80
C LYS A 292 -0.55 15.46 -2.47
N LEU A 293 -1.61 15.17 -1.71
CA LEU A 293 -2.77 14.40 -2.14
C LEU A 293 -3.90 15.28 -2.72
N LYS A 294 -3.78 16.61 -2.61
CA LYS A 294 -4.82 17.57 -3.01
C LYS A 294 -5.44 17.32 -4.39
N PRO A 295 -4.67 16.89 -5.42
CA PRO A 295 -5.25 16.63 -6.74
C PRO A 295 -6.36 15.57 -6.76
N ILE A 296 -6.39 14.65 -5.79
CA ILE A 296 -7.37 13.56 -5.74
C ILE A 296 -8.34 13.68 -4.55
N LEU A 297 -8.02 14.49 -3.53
CA LEU A 297 -8.84 14.59 -2.32
C LEU A 297 -10.19 15.25 -2.57
N SER A 298 -11.18 14.76 -1.88
CA SER A 298 -12.57 15.29 -1.86
C SER A 298 -13.04 15.47 -0.41
N CYS A 299 -14.05 16.32 -0.25
CA CYS A 299 -14.77 16.45 1.03
C CYS A 299 -15.94 15.46 1.10
N LEU A 300 -16.25 14.99 2.31
CA LEU A 300 -17.53 14.36 2.57
C LEU A 300 -18.64 15.42 2.41
N PRO A 301 -19.83 15.04 1.88
CA PRO A 301 -20.98 15.91 1.77
C PRO A 301 -21.54 16.31 3.12
#